data_5ddde9acdae41b53c3c11e2837898c4e
#
_entry.id   5ddde9acdae41b53c3c11e2837898c4e
#
_cell.length_a   1.000
_cell.length_b   1.000
_cell.length_c   1.000
_cell.angle_alpha   90.00
_cell.angle_beta   90.00
_cell.angle_gamma   90.00
#
_symmetry.space_group_name_H-M   'P 1'
#
loop_
_entity.id
_entity.type
_entity.pdbx_description
1 polymer ?
#
loop_
_entity_poly.entity_id
_entity_poly.type
_entity_poly.pdbx_seq_one_letter_code
_entity_poly.pdbx_strand_id
1 'polypeptide(L)'
;MKSGLIDTNILLYAANRDCREHAAARKFLESALRSPGLAYLSEGICYEFLRASTQAKVFPSPLEGPQALAWIRTLLEASNFHLLSSGPNHWQTLTSLLRSLHAPSGNLFFDIRTATLMQEHGIRTIYTADTDFLQFQDLEVINPLSRT
;
A
#
# COMPACT_ATOMS: atom_id res chain seq x y z
N MET A 1 6.61 -7.95 12.54
CA MET A 1 5.47 -7.31 11.83
C MET A 1 4.37 -8.34 11.61
N LYS A 2 3.16 -7.97 11.91
CA LYS A 2 1.99 -8.74 11.54
C LYS A 2 1.82 -8.73 10.01
N SER A 3 1.48 -9.88 9.41
CA SER A 3 1.28 -9.95 7.96
C SER A 3 0.21 -8.96 7.52
N GLY A 4 0.46 -8.23 6.43
CA GLY A 4 -0.48 -7.26 5.93
C GLY A 4 -0.03 -6.59 4.63
N LEU A 5 -0.95 -5.82 4.03
CA LEU A 5 -0.67 -5.05 2.83
C LEU A 5 -0.06 -3.71 3.23
N ILE A 6 0.93 -3.26 2.47
CA ILE A 6 1.56 -1.95 2.67
C ILE A 6 1.05 -1.00 1.58
N ASP A 7 0.42 0.08 2.03
CA ASP A 7 -0.15 1.09 1.12
C ASP A 7 0.93 1.99 0.51
N THR A 8 0.58 2.60 -0.61
CA THR A 8 1.49 3.44 -1.41
C THR A 8 2.12 4.56 -0.59
N ASN A 9 1.36 5.22 0.30
CA ASN A 9 1.91 6.35 1.05
C ASN A 9 3.12 5.97 1.91
N ILE A 10 3.12 4.77 2.50
CA ILE A 10 4.26 4.29 3.29
C ILE A 10 5.49 4.10 2.40
N LEU A 11 5.30 3.56 1.21
CA LEU A 11 6.38 3.38 0.23
C LEU A 11 6.95 4.73 -0.22
N LEU A 12 6.06 5.68 -0.49
CA LEU A 12 6.47 7.03 -0.92
C LEU A 12 7.28 7.72 0.17
N TYR A 13 6.84 7.69 1.42
CA TYR A 13 7.59 8.27 2.52
C TYR A 13 8.96 7.61 2.69
N ALA A 14 9.04 6.30 2.52
CA ALA A 14 10.30 5.58 2.64
C ALA A 14 11.29 5.90 1.53
N ALA A 15 10.81 6.31 0.35
CA ALA A 15 11.65 6.68 -0.78
C ALA A 15 11.96 8.19 -0.83
N ASN A 16 11.14 9.03 -0.20
CA ASN A 16 11.28 10.49 -0.25
C ASN A 16 12.13 10.99 0.90
N ARG A 17 13.42 11.25 0.63
CA ARG A 17 14.37 11.71 1.65
C ARG A 17 14.04 13.08 2.23
N ASP A 18 13.22 13.87 1.53
CA ASP A 18 12.94 15.26 1.89
C ASP A 18 11.69 15.39 2.78
N CYS A 19 10.95 14.30 3.04
CA CYS A 19 9.75 14.38 3.86
C CYS A 19 10.03 14.03 5.33
N ARG A 20 9.18 14.59 6.20
CA ARG A 20 9.29 14.42 7.65
C ARG A 20 9.12 12.95 8.08
N GLU A 21 8.31 12.19 7.34
CA GLU A 21 7.96 10.81 7.64
C GLU A 21 9.02 9.80 7.18
N HIS A 22 10.03 10.26 6.46
CA HIS A 22 11.02 9.39 5.81
C HIS A 22 11.68 8.40 6.78
N ALA A 23 12.23 8.89 7.88
CA ALA A 23 12.97 8.05 8.82
C ALA A 23 12.09 6.94 9.41
N ALA A 24 10.86 7.28 9.80
CA ALA A 24 9.92 6.32 10.38
C ALA A 24 9.46 5.29 9.35
N ALA A 25 9.14 5.72 8.13
CA ALA A 25 8.71 4.82 7.06
C ALA A 25 9.83 3.88 6.63
N ARG A 26 11.05 4.39 6.50
CA ARG A 26 12.21 3.57 6.16
C ARG A 26 12.46 2.52 7.23
N LYS A 27 12.43 2.91 8.50
CA LYS A 27 12.60 1.96 9.63
C LYS A 27 11.54 0.87 9.59
N PHE A 28 10.29 1.24 9.31
CA PHE A 28 9.21 0.26 9.18
C PHE A 28 9.48 -0.73 8.05
N LEU A 29 9.85 -0.26 6.85
CA LEU A 29 10.14 -1.15 5.73
C LEU A 29 11.35 -2.06 6.00
N GLU A 30 12.39 -1.55 6.62
CA GLU A 30 13.55 -2.37 7.00
C GLU A 30 13.14 -3.48 7.98
N SER A 31 12.27 -3.17 8.94
CA SER A 31 11.69 -4.17 9.84
C SER A 31 10.82 -5.18 9.09
N ALA A 32 10.01 -4.71 8.14
CA ALA A 32 9.15 -5.56 7.34
C ALA A 32 9.96 -6.58 6.52
N LEU A 33 11.07 -6.14 5.94
CA LEU A 33 11.95 -7.00 5.15
C LEU A 33 12.59 -8.12 5.98
N ARG A 34 12.80 -7.89 7.28
CA ARG A 34 13.39 -8.87 8.20
C ARG A 34 12.37 -9.67 8.98
N SER A 35 11.09 -9.35 8.83
CA SER A 35 10.02 -9.97 9.60
C SER A 35 9.72 -11.40 9.10
N PRO A 36 9.33 -12.33 9.98
CA PRO A 36 8.75 -13.60 9.55
C PRO A 36 7.35 -13.43 8.98
N GLY A 37 6.69 -12.28 9.19
CA GLY A 37 5.40 -11.97 8.62
C GLY A 37 5.49 -11.68 7.13
N LEU A 38 4.35 -11.81 6.43
CA LEU A 38 4.25 -11.57 4.99
C LEU A 38 3.79 -10.14 4.73
N ALA A 39 4.47 -9.48 3.80
CA ALA A 39 4.07 -8.16 3.30
C ALA A 39 3.48 -8.31 1.90
N TYR A 40 2.38 -7.61 1.65
CA TYR A 40 1.69 -7.68 0.37
C TYR A 40 1.67 -6.31 -0.31
N LEU A 41 1.87 -6.32 -1.61
CA LEU A 41 1.69 -5.18 -2.50
C LEU A 41 0.72 -5.59 -3.61
N SER A 42 0.23 -4.61 -4.38
CA SER A 42 -0.57 -4.86 -5.58
C SER A 42 0.07 -4.13 -6.76
N GLU A 43 -0.30 -4.51 -7.99
CA GLU A 43 0.13 -3.78 -9.18
C GLU A 43 -0.30 -2.31 -9.10
N GLY A 44 -1.54 -2.05 -8.66
CA GLY A 44 -2.03 -0.68 -8.51
C GLY A 44 -1.18 0.16 -7.57
N ILE A 45 -0.77 -0.40 -6.45
CA ILE A 45 0.13 0.25 -5.50
C ILE A 45 1.49 0.52 -6.14
N CYS A 46 2.04 -0.46 -6.86
CA CYS A 46 3.32 -0.29 -7.54
C CYS A 46 3.27 0.82 -8.60
N TYR A 47 2.24 0.85 -9.43
CA TYR A 47 2.10 1.90 -10.45
C TYR A 47 1.86 3.27 -9.83
N GLU A 48 1.09 3.35 -8.76
CA GLU A 48 0.91 4.62 -8.05
C GLU A 48 2.22 5.14 -7.45
N PHE A 49 3.03 4.24 -6.90
CA PHE A 49 4.38 4.59 -6.44
C PHE A 49 5.24 5.12 -7.60
N LEU A 50 5.24 4.42 -8.74
CA LEU A 50 6.01 4.86 -9.92
C LEU A 50 5.56 6.25 -10.38
N ARG A 51 4.25 6.47 -10.45
CA ARG A 51 3.69 7.76 -10.85
C ARG A 51 4.11 8.89 -9.90
N ALA A 52 3.87 8.70 -8.61
CA ALA A 52 4.07 9.76 -7.62
C ALA A 52 5.56 10.06 -7.36
N SER A 53 6.40 9.02 -7.30
CA SER A 53 7.83 9.19 -7.01
C SER A 53 8.63 9.85 -8.15
N THR A 54 8.07 9.87 -9.35
CA THR A 54 8.69 10.50 -10.52
C THR A 54 8.16 11.91 -10.79
N GLN A 55 7.26 12.44 -9.96
CA GLN A 55 6.68 13.77 -10.13
C GLN A 55 7.29 14.80 -9.18
N ALA A 56 7.72 15.93 -9.74
CA ALA A 56 8.28 17.03 -8.98
C ALA A 56 7.28 17.63 -7.96
N LYS A 57 5.99 17.51 -8.21
CA LYS A 57 4.95 17.97 -7.27
C LYS A 57 4.90 17.17 -5.97
N VAL A 58 5.36 15.92 -6.00
CA VAL A 58 5.33 15.02 -4.85
C VAL A 58 6.72 14.90 -4.22
N PHE A 59 7.72 14.71 -5.05
CA PHE A 59 9.12 14.59 -4.62
C PHE A 59 9.88 15.83 -5.05
N PRO A 60 10.45 16.64 -4.12
CA PRO A 60 11.34 17.75 -4.50
C PRO A 60 12.53 17.28 -5.36
N SER A 61 13.02 16.08 -5.09
CA SER A 61 14.05 15.41 -5.90
C SER A 61 13.46 14.15 -6.49
N PRO A 62 12.69 14.23 -7.61
CA PRO A 62 11.99 13.08 -8.15
C PRO A 62 12.96 12.00 -8.67
N LEU A 63 12.52 10.76 -8.55
CA LEU A 63 13.24 9.63 -9.12
C LEU A 63 13.03 9.60 -10.63
N GLU A 64 14.02 9.08 -11.35
CA GLU A 64 13.81 8.70 -12.75
C GLU A 64 13.03 7.37 -12.80
N GLY A 65 12.30 7.13 -13.89
CA GLY A 65 11.51 5.93 -14.04
C GLY A 65 12.24 4.63 -13.74
N PRO A 66 13.44 4.39 -14.33
CA PRO A 66 14.20 3.18 -14.03
C PRO A 66 14.62 3.06 -12.55
N GLN A 67 14.94 4.19 -11.89
CA GLN A 67 15.28 4.21 -10.47
C GLN A 67 14.08 3.83 -9.60
N ALA A 68 12.90 4.38 -9.90
CA ALA A 68 11.67 4.08 -9.19
C ALA A 68 11.30 2.61 -9.33
N LEU A 69 11.44 2.07 -10.55
CA LEU A 69 11.19 0.65 -10.80
C LEU A 69 12.17 -0.24 -10.03
N ALA A 70 13.45 0.09 -10.03
CA ALA A 70 14.45 -0.67 -9.29
C ALA A 70 14.15 -0.68 -7.79
N TRP A 71 13.70 0.45 -7.25
CA TRP A 71 13.33 0.58 -5.84
C TRP A 71 12.20 -0.38 -5.47
N ILE A 72 11.12 -0.41 -6.26
CA ILE A 72 9.98 -1.30 -6.03
C ILE A 72 10.39 -2.77 -6.23
N ARG A 73 11.19 -3.07 -7.24
CA ARG A 73 11.62 -4.45 -7.51
C ARG A 73 12.45 -5.02 -6.38
N THR A 74 13.24 -4.21 -5.71
CA THR A 74 13.99 -4.64 -4.53
C THR A 74 13.06 -5.20 -3.45
N LEU A 75 11.90 -4.56 -3.24
CA LEU A 75 10.89 -5.09 -2.31
C LEU A 75 10.25 -6.38 -2.84
N LEU A 76 9.85 -6.39 -4.12
CA LEU A 76 9.17 -7.54 -4.72
C LEU A 76 10.06 -8.78 -4.80
N GLU A 77 11.37 -8.62 -4.80
CA GLU A 77 12.34 -9.72 -4.81
C GLU A 77 12.63 -10.28 -3.42
N ALA A 78 12.19 -9.61 -2.36
CA ALA A 78 12.34 -10.12 -1.00
C ALA A 78 11.42 -11.33 -0.78
N SER A 79 11.93 -12.33 -0.06
CA SER A 79 11.24 -13.63 0.09
C SER A 79 9.90 -13.54 0.79
N ASN A 80 9.69 -12.52 1.63
CA ASN A 80 8.46 -12.34 2.39
C ASN A 80 7.54 -11.25 1.83
N PHE A 81 7.84 -10.70 0.65
CA PHE A 81 6.97 -9.77 -0.07
C PHE A 81 6.27 -10.49 -1.22
N HIS A 82 4.96 -10.27 -1.35
CA HIS A 82 4.13 -10.93 -2.36
C HIS A 82 3.27 -9.93 -3.09
N LEU A 83 3.18 -10.07 -4.41
CA LEU A 83 2.33 -9.25 -5.26
C LEU A 83 0.96 -9.90 -5.40
N LEU A 84 -0.09 -9.17 -5.04
CA LEU A 84 -1.47 -9.63 -5.15
C LEU A 84 -2.02 -9.34 -6.55
N SER A 85 -2.77 -10.29 -7.08
CA SER A 85 -3.52 -10.15 -8.33
C SER A 85 -5.00 -10.41 -8.09
N SER A 86 -5.86 -9.79 -8.90
CA SER A 86 -7.29 -10.07 -8.85
C SER A 86 -7.58 -11.50 -9.30
N GLY A 87 -8.53 -12.14 -8.60
CA GLY A 87 -8.96 -13.50 -8.89
C GLY A 87 -10.26 -13.55 -9.69
N PRO A 88 -10.80 -14.78 -9.95
CA PRO A 88 -11.99 -14.96 -10.77
C PRO A 88 -13.26 -14.36 -10.14
N ASN A 89 -13.28 -14.16 -8.84
CA ASN A 89 -14.45 -13.62 -8.13
C ASN A 89 -14.29 -12.13 -7.78
N HIS A 90 -13.37 -11.44 -8.43
CA HIS A 90 -13.05 -10.04 -8.11
C HIS A 90 -14.28 -9.13 -8.17
N TRP A 91 -15.07 -9.22 -9.25
CA TRP A 91 -16.24 -8.35 -9.44
C TRP A 91 -17.38 -8.66 -8.45
N GLN A 92 -17.53 -9.90 -8.05
CA GLN A 92 -18.49 -10.28 -7.00
C GLN A 92 -18.08 -9.74 -5.65
N THR A 93 -16.80 -9.82 -5.31
CA THR A 93 -16.24 -9.28 -4.08
C THR A 93 -16.41 -7.76 -4.04
N LEU A 94 -16.10 -7.08 -5.16
CA LEU A 94 -16.30 -5.64 -5.30
C LEU A 94 -17.79 -5.26 -5.09
N THR A 95 -18.70 -6.01 -5.70
CA THR A 95 -20.15 -5.77 -5.56
C THR A 95 -20.57 -5.81 -4.08
N SER A 96 -20.13 -6.83 -3.35
CA SER A 96 -20.43 -6.97 -1.93
C SER A 96 -19.84 -5.82 -1.10
N LEU A 97 -18.61 -5.43 -1.39
CA LEU A 97 -17.95 -4.34 -0.69
C LEU A 97 -18.67 -3.01 -0.91
N LEU A 98 -19.08 -2.72 -2.14
CA LEU A 98 -19.79 -1.48 -2.47
C LEU A 98 -21.11 -1.36 -1.70
N ARG A 99 -21.81 -2.47 -1.46
CA ARG A 99 -23.07 -2.47 -0.69
C ARG A 99 -22.86 -2.06 0.77
N SER A 100 -21.68 -2.26 1.32
CA SER A 100 -21.34 -1.92 2.70
C SER A 100 -20.90 -0.47 2.88
N LEU A 101 -20.66 0.25 1.78
CA LEU A 101 -20.15 1.61 1.81
C LEU A 101 -21.27 2.65 1.55
N HIS A 102 -21.10 3.84 2.11
CA HIS A 102 -22.03 4.94 1.89
C HIS A 102 -21.58 5.79 0.70
N ALA A 103 -22.34 5.74 -0.40
CA ALA A 103 -22.16 6.59 -1.59
C ALA A 103 -20.69 6.67 -2.09
N PRO A 104 -20.01 5.54 -2.33
CA PRO A 104 -18.61 5.57 -2.79
C PRO A 104 -18.51 6.19 -4.17
N SER A 105 -17.50 7.07 -4.36
CA SER A 105 -17.31 7.77 -5.64
C SER A 105 -15.87 8.23 -5.81
N GLY A 106 -15.50 8.50 -7.07
CA GLY A 106 -14.26 9.17 -7.42
C GLY A 106 -12.99 8.41 -7.01
N ASN A 107 -12.04 9.14 -6.46
CA ASN A 107 -10.73 8.59 -6.10
C ASN A 107 -10.78 7.49 -5.02
N LEU A 108 -11.88 7.42 -4.27
CA LEU A 108 -12.08 6.35 -3.29
C LEU A 108 -12.01 4.97 -3.95
N PHE A 109 -12.34 4.86 -5.24
CA PHE A 109 -12.28 3.59 -5.96
C PHE A 109 -10.86 3.00 -6.04
N PHE A 110 -9.82 3.80 -5.92
CA PHE A 110 -8.46 3.26 -5.79
C PHE A 110 -8.28 2.50 -4.46
N ASP A 111 -8.80 3.06 -3.37
CA ASP A 111 -8.79 2.41 -2.06
C ASP A 111 -9.73 1.21 -2.03
N ILE A 112 -10.88 1.32 -2.68
CA ILE A 112 -11.84 0.22 -2.83
C ILE A 112 -11.18 -0.95 -3.59
N ARG A 113 -10.42 -0.68 -4.64
CA ARG A 113 -9.68 -1.71 -5.36
C ARG A 113 -8.72 -2.46 -4.43
N THR A 114 -7.98 -1.73 -3.63
CA THR A 114 -7.06 -2.31 -2.65
C THR A 114 -7.81 -3.16 -1.62
N ALA A 115 -8.90 -2.64 -1.05
CA ALA A 115 -9.71 -3.38 -0.08
C ALA A 115 -10.32 -4.65 -0.69
N THR A 116 -10.74 -4.58 -1.96
CA THR A 116 -11.27 -5.73 -2.69
C THR A 116 -10.23 -6.83 -2.85
N LEU A 117 -9.01 -6.47 -3.27
CA LEU A 117 -7.91 -7.43 -3.37
C LEU A 117 -7.59 -8.06 -2.02
N MET A 118 -7.55 -7.28 -0.97
CA MET A 118 -7.31 -7.78 0.38
C MET A 118 -8.37 -8.81 0.77
N GLN A 119 -9.64 -8.51 0.51
CA GLN A 119 -10.74 -9.42 0.83
C GLN A 119 -10.66 -10.71 0.02
N GLU A 120 -10.32 -10.63 -1.27
CA GLU A 120 -10.12 -11.81 -2.11
C GLU A 120 -9.06 -12.77 -1.55
N HIS A 121 -8.02 -12.22 -0.95
CA HIS A 121 -6.88 -12.99 -0.45
C HIS A 121 -6.91 -13.24 1.06
N GLY A 122 -8.01 -12.86 1.73
CA GLY A 122 -8.15 -13.07 3.18
C GLY A 122 -7.19 -12.23 4.02
N ILE A 123 -6.71 -11.11 3.49
CA ILE A 123 -5.79 -10.20 4.18
C ILE A 123 -6.62 -9.14 4.89
N ARG A 124 -6.43 -8.99 6.20
CA ARG A 124 -7.22 -8.08 7.04
C ARG A 124 -6.47 -6.86 7.54
N THR A 125 -5.15 -6.89 7.47
CA THR A 125 -4.31 -5.81 7.99
C THR A 125 -3.75 -4.96 6.85
N ILE A 126 -3.88 -3.64 6.98
CA ILE A 126 -3.27 -2.68 6.06
C ILE A 126 -2.42 -1.69 6.85
N TYR A 127 -1.20 -1.47 6.39
CA TYR A 127 -0.28 -0.47 6.90
C TYR A 127 -0.40 0.79 6.05
N THR A 128 -0.99 1.82 6.60
CA THR A 128 -1.26 3.08 5.89
C THR A 128 -1.32 4.25 6.85
N ALA A 129 -0.97 5.43 6.36
CA ALA A 129 -1.19 6.69 7.05
C ALA A 129 -2.55 7.33 6.67
N ASP A 130 -3.28 6.73 5.73
CA ASP A 130 -4.53 7.25 5.20
C ASP A 130 -5.72 6.79 6.04
N THR A 131 -6.47 7.76 6.59
CA THR A 131 -7.65 7.48 7.41
C THR A 131 -8.86 7.03 6.59
N ASP A 132 -8.84 7.16 5.27
CA ASP A 132 -9.94 6.72 4.41
C ASP A 132 -10.20 5.21 4.52
N PHE A 133 -9.18 4.43 4.86
CA PHE A 133 -9.34 2.98 5.07
C PHE A 133 -10.15 2.61 6.32
N LEU A 134 -10.34 3.53 7.24
CA LEU A 134 -11.16 3.29 8.45
C LEU A 134 -12.63 3.02 8.13
N GLN A 135 -13.12 3.41 6.97
CA GLN A 135 -14.49 3.12 6.53
C GLN A 135 -14.71 1.65 6.14
N PHE A 136 -13.65 0.89 5.92
CA PHE A 136 -13.74 -0.54 5.61
C PHE A 136 -13.72 -1.33 6.93
N GLN A 137 -14.90 -1.73 7.40
CA GLN A 137 -15.10 -2.29 8.74
C GLN A 137 -14.30 -3.56 9.02
N ASP A 138 -14.03 -4.36 7.99
CA ASP A 138 -13.34 -5.64 8.13
C ASP A 138 -11.81 -5.50 8.11
N LEU A 139 -11.30 -4.30 7.90
CA LEU A 139 -9.86 -4.06 7.84
C LEU A 139 -9.32 -3.56 9.18
N GLU A 140 -8.21 -4.12 9.59
CA GLU A 140 -7.39 -3.58 10.67
C GLU A 140 -6.42 -2.57 10.07
N VAL A 141 -6.63 -1.29 10.37
CA VAL A 141 -5.82 -0.19 9.83
C VAL A 141 -4.75 0.18 10.85
N ILE A 142 -3.49 0.03 10.46
CA ILE A 142 -2.34 0.35 11.31
C ILE A 142 -1.53 1.45 10.61
N ASN A 143 -1.33 2.55 11.32
CA ASN A 143 -0.38 3.58 10.87
C ASN A 143 0.99 3.27 11.48
N PRO A 144 1.96 2.77 10.69
CA PRO A 144 3.26 2.39 11.22
C PRO A 144 4.14 3.59 11.59
N LEU A 145 3.71 4.79 11.23
CA LEU A 145 4.43 6.03 11.49
C LEU A 145 3.99 6.70 12.78
N SER A 146 2.88 6.25 13.36
CA SER A 146 2.38 6.80 14.62
C SER A 146 3.29 6.38 15.76
N ARG A 147 3.67 7.33 16.61
CA ARG A 147 4.33 7.03 17.89
C ARG A 147 3.26 6.51 18.85
N THR A 148 3.49 5.32 19.32
CA THR A 148 2.72 4.77 20.42
C THR A 148 3.30 5.25 21.74
#